data_ddab7b7bce6eb8ededf74d1a6f159f2e
#
_entry.id   ddab7b7bce6eb8ededf74d1a6f159f2e
#
_cell.length_a   1.000
_cell.length_b   1.000
_cell.length_c   1.000
_cell.angle_alpha   90.00
_cell.angle_beta   90.00
_cell.angle_gamma   90.00
#
_symmetry.space_group_name_H-M   'P 1'
#
loop_
_entity.id
_entity.type
_entity.pdbx_description
1 polymer ?
#
loop_
_entity_poly.entity_id
_entity_poly.type
_entity_poly.pdbx_seq_one_letter_code
_entity_poly.pdbx_strand_id
1 'polypeptide(L)'
;MMRSVLMAAMVLCSGAACAAPASGDYYGTLEPFAADAVYFVVTDRFVNGDTGNDHRDQGGAHRSFDVPTPCDGGVGDNIGYLGGDFKGIVDHADYIRGLGFGAVWITPIVDNPDEAFTGGKPITCESTLSDHGKTGYHGYWGVNFYRLDEHLPSPGLDFAGFTRAMHANDLKVVLDIVGNHGSPAYSMPVAQPGFGKLYDSKGRLVADHQNLAPAQLDPAHNPLHAFYNTSGGLAELSDLNEDNPAVLDYLAGAYLQWMEQGADAFRIDTIGWMPDRFWHAFVARTREKRPGFFMFGEAFDYDPAKIAGHTWARNAGVSVLDFPLKQQLSAVFGHKQAGFEQLATPLYLRKGPYANPYELMSFYDNHDMARLDASDTGFIDAHNWLFTARGIPVIYYGSETGFMRGRAEHAGNRNYFGEERVRNAPQSPIFGPLQRIATLRRNTPALQRGVQVDLQLRGNQAAFLRVYQHAGTTQTALVLLNKGDAAADIAVSRLLQPGSWRDAFSGEQVQVEGRWMLQVPAHGVRVLLSDAPVTDAALRKQLDAQMADQAERDARNK
;
A
#
# COMPACT_ATOMS: atom_id res chain seq x y z
N MET A 1 -19.47 -33.22 56.40
CA MET A 1 -18.94 -31.84 56.42
C MET A 1 -17.50 -31.88 55.99
N MET A 2 -17.24 -31.69 54.72
CA MET A 2 -15.89 -31.55 54.18
C MET A 2 -15.87 -30.26 53.36
N ARG A 3 -15.07 -29.30 53.83
CA ARG A 3 -14.83 -28.02 53.12
C ARG A 3 -13.69 -28.23 52.11
N SER A 4 -14.02 -28.11 50.82
CA SER A 4 -13.03 -28.06 49.76
C SER A 4 -12.49 -26.64 49.61
N VAL A 5 -11.19 -26.47 49.78
CA VAL A 5 -10.46 -25.24 49.52
C VAL A 5 -10.04 -25.23 48.05
N LEU A 6 -10.58 -24.30 47.25
CA LEU A 6 -10.10 -24.00 45.90
C LEU A 6 -8.88 -23.11 46.02
N MET A 7 -7.72 -23.62 45.60
CA MET A 7 -6.50 -22.83 45.38
C MET A 7 -6.56 -22.27 43.97
N ALA A 8 -6.66 -20.95 43.83
CA ALA A 8 -6.51 -20.23 42.57
C ALA A 8 -5.01 -20.10 42.29
N ALA A 9 -4.54 -20.75 41.24
CA ALA A 9 -3.19 -20.54 40.71
C ALA A 9 -3.15 -19.26 39.86
N MET A 10 -2.55 -18.18 40.39
CA MET A 10 -2.18 -17.01 39.62
C MET A 10 -1.00 -17.39 38.71
N VAL A 11 -1.24 -17.48 37.41
CA VAL A 11 -0.16 -17.54 36.40
C VAL A 11 0.33 -16.12 36.19
N LEU A 12 1.48 -15.81 36.76
CA LEU A 12 2.27 -14.63 36.45
C LEU A 12 2.90 -14.83 35.06
N CYS A 13 2.30 -14.26 34.02
CA CYS A 13 2.97 -14.04 32.76
C CYS A 13 4.06 -12.96 32.98
N SER A 14 5.28 -13.38 33.28
CA SER A 14 6.45 -12.53 33.17
C SER A 14 6.66 -12.17 31.70
N GLY A 15 6.49 -10.89 31.35
CA GLY A 15 6.84 -10.35 30.05
C GLY A 15 8.34 -10.53 29.80
N ALA A 16 8.70 -11.62 29.13
CA ALA A 16 10.00 -11.74 28.51
C ALA A 16 10.01 -10.78 27.32
N ALA A 17 10.72 -9.64 27.46
CA ALA A 17 11.19 -8.89 26.31
C ALA A 17 11.98 -9.88 25.45
N CYS A 18 11.47 -10.23 24.27
CA CYS A 18 12.22 -11.01 23.29
C CYS A 18 13.47 -10.19 22.98
N ALA A 19 14.62 -10.66 23.45
CA ALA A 19 15.92 -10.14 23.03
C ALA A 19 16.00 -10.30 21.52
N ALA A 20 16.43 -9.25 20.81
CA ALA A 20 16.69 -9.36 19.38
C ALA A 20 17.64 -10.53 19.15
N PRO A 21 17.37 -11.43 18.18
CA PRO A 21 18.24 -12.58 17.91
C PRO A 21 19.66 -12.09 17.58
N ALA A 22 20.67 -12.86 18.02
CA ALA A 22 22.07 -12.53 17.76
C ALA A 22 22.36 -12.54 16.25
N SER A 23 23.34 -11.74 15.80
CA SER A 23 23.77 -11.75 14.40
C SER A 23 24.20 -13.16 13.98
N GLY A 24 23.64 -13.65 12.85
CA GLY A 24 23.84 -15.02 12.37
C GLY A 24 22.69 -16.00 12.68
N ASP A 25 21.75 -15.63 13.56
CA ASP A 25 20.59 -16.47 13.87
C ASP A 25 19.48 -16.35 12.83
N TYR A 26 19.43 -15.23 12.10
CA TYR A 26 18.47 -15.03 11.02
C TYR A 26 18.98 -14.08 9.92
N TYR A 27 18.45 -14.24 8.70
CA TYR A 27 18.62 -13.32 7.57
C TYR A 27 17.25 -12.96 7.00
N GLY A 28 16.95 -11.66 6.91
CA GLY A 28 15.69 -11.17 6.37
C GLY A 28 14.94 -10.22 7.29
N THR A 29 13.67 -9.98 7.01
CA THR A 29 12.75 -9.31 7.92
C THR A 29 11.86 -10.30 8.65
N LEU A 30 11.51 -9.98 9.90
CA LEU A 30 10.59 -10.78 10.72
C LEU A 30 9.14 -10.30 10.59
N GLU A 31 8.90 -9.19 9.88
CA GLU A 31 7.56 -8.66 9.64
C GLU A 31 6.71 -9.66 8.83
N PRO A 32 5.61 -10.19 9.41
CA PRO A 32 4.78 -11.18 8.72
C PRO A 32 4.10 -10.63 7.46
N PHE A 33 3.71 -9.35 7.47
CA PHE A 33 3.04 -8.71 6.34
C PHE A 33 3.96 -8.61 5.11
N ALA A 34 5.29 -8.65 5.28
CA ALA A 34 6.24 -8.67 4.17
C ALA A 34 6.15 -9.92 3.28
N ALA A 35 5.43 -10.96 3.72
CA ALA A 35 5.14 -12.13 2.89
C ALA A 35 4.10 -11.84 1.79
N ASP A 36 3.26 -10.85 1.97
CA ASP A 36 2.16 -10.53 1.06
C ASP A 36 2.61 -9.65 -0.12
N ALA A 37 1.79 -9.65 -1.15
CA ALA A 37 1.74 -8.65 -2.19
C ALA A 37 0.34 -8.04 -2.18
N VAL A 38 0.23 -6.75 -2.45
CA VAL A 38 -0.99 -5.98 -2.27
C VAL A 38 -1.58 -5.59 -3.62
N TYR A 39 -2.85 -5.87 -3.83
CA TYR A 39 -3.65 -5.36 -4.94
C TYR A 39 -4.45 -4.16 -4.46
N PHE A 40 -4.16 -2.98 -5.00
CA PHE A 40 -4.81 -1.73 -4.59
C PHE A 40 -5.99 -1.40 -5.51
N VAL A 41 -7.15 -1.14 -4.94
CA VAL A 41 -8.36 -0.71 -5.66
C VAL A 41 -8.89 0.62 -5.12
N VAL A 42 -9.30 1.51 -6.00
CA VAL A 42 -10.27 2.56 -5.67
C VAL A 42 -11.63 1.89 -5.71
N THR A 43 -12.25 1.71 -4.55
CA THR A 43 -13.42 0.84 -4.37
C THR A 43 -14.53 1.15 -5.37
N ASP A 44 -14.93 2.42 -5.47
CA ASP A 44 -15.97 2.88 -6.40
C ASP A 44 -15.62 2.64 -7.89
N ARG A 45 -14.36 2.44 -8.22
CA ARG A 45 -13.86 2.30 -9.59
C ARG A 45 -13.60 0.88 -10.03
N PHE A 46 -13.71 -0.09 -9.12
CA PHE A 46 -13.38 -1.47 -9.46
C PHE A 46 -14.54 -2.18 -10.16
N VAL A 47 -15.54 -2.64 -9.44
CA VAL A 47 -16.73 -3.30 -9.99
C VAL A 47 -17.95 -2.94 -9.15
N ASN A 48 -19.05 -2.59 -9.81
CA ASN A 48 -20.36 -2.43 -9.18
C ASN A 48 -21.02 -3.81 -9.03
N GLY A 49 -21.07 -4.30 -7.80
CA GLY A 49 -21.67 -5.60 -7.45
C GLY A 49 -23.13 -5.51 -7.04
N ASP A 50 -23.58 -4.32 -6.63
CA ASP A 50 -24.95 -4.08 -6.15
C ASP A 50 -25.47 -2.70 -6.59
N THR A 51 -26.22 -2.64 -7.67
CA THR A 51 -26.82 -1.38 -8.13
C THR A 51 -27.87 -0.79 -7.17
N GLY A 52 -28.22 -1.50 -6.09
CA GLY A 52 -29.15 -1.02 -5.07
C GLY A 52 -28.52 0.03 -4.15
N ASN A 53 -27.20 0.09 -4.05
CA ASN A 53 -26.45 1.07 -3.26
C ASN A 53 -25.84 2.21 -4.09
N ASP A 54 -26.16 2.32 -5.38
CA ASP A 54 -25.68 3.40 -6.27
C ASP A 54 -26.11 4.81 -5.83
N HIS A 55 -27.24 4.95 -5.16
CA HIS A 55 -27.84 6.23 -4.75
C HIS A 55 -27.86 7.31 -5.84
N ARG A 56 -28.21 6.92 -7.08
CA ARG A 56 -28.12 7.75 -8.30
C ARG A 56 -28.83 9.10 -8.21
N ASP A 57 -29.88 9.18 -7.42
CA ASP A 57 -30.71 10.38 -7.25
C ASP A 57 -30.28 11.22 -6.02
N GLN A 58 -29.19 10.85 -5.35
CA GLN A 58 -28.61 11.60 -4.26
C GLN A 58 -27.93 12.89 -4.76
N GLY A 59 -27.79 13.87 -3.87
CA GLY A 59 -27.10 15.12 -4.20
C GLY A 59 -28.01 16.25 -4.75
N GLY A 60 -29.27 16.01 -4.95
CA GLY A 60 -30.25 17.05 -5.34
C GLY A 60 -29.80 17.88 -6.55
N ALA A 61 -29.58 19.19 -6.35
CA ALA A 61 -29.09 20.09 -7.39
C ALA A 61 -27.59 19.88 -7.75
N HIS A 62 -26.84 19.22 -6.88
CA HIS A 62 -25.40 18.95 -7.03
C HIS A 62 -25.17 17.45 -7.19
N ARG A 63 -25.63 16.95 -8.33
CA ARG A 63 -25.63 15.53 -8.68
C ARG A 63 -24.30 14.86 -8.37
N SER A 64 -24.38 13.65 -7.75
CA SER A 64 -23.22 12.90 -7.26
C SER A 64 -22.87 11.66 -8.08
N PHE A 65 -23.76 11.15 -8.93
CA PHE A 65 -23.53 9.94 -9.72
C PHE A 65 -23.31 10.25 -11.20
N ASP A 66 -22.29 9.60 -11.80
CA ASP A 66 -21.93 9.69 -13.22
C ASP A 66 -21.72 11.15 -13.68
N VAL A 67 -20.63 11.74 -13.19
CA VAL A 67 -20.20 13.12 -13.50
C VAL A 67 -18.89 13.06 -14.29
N PRO A 68 -18.92 12.89 -15.62
CA PRO A 68 -17.72 12.75 -16.43
C PRO A 68 -16.95 14.08 -16.54
N THR A 69 -15.62 14.01 -16.58
CA THR A 69 -14.78 15.15 -16.95
C THR A 69 -14.72 15.33 -18.46
N PRO A 70 -14.63 16.57 -18.97
CA PRO A 70 -14.54 16.83 -20.43
C PRO A 70 -13.13 16.55 -20.99
N CYS A 71 -12.44 15.53 -20.51
CA CYS A 71 -11.06 15.22 -20.90
C CYS A 71 -11.03 14.25 -22.09
N ASP A 72 -10.21 14.53 -23.08
CA ASP A 72 -9.85 13.60 -24.18
C ASP A 72 -11.03 12.93 -24.91
N GLY A 73 -12.06 13.66 -25.28
CA GLY A 73 -13.15 13.13 -26.09
C GLY A 73 -13.93 11.99 -25.44
N GLY A 74 -14.03 11.96 -24.12
CA GLY A 74 -14.76 10.95 -23.36
C GLY A 74 -13.91 9.78 -22.81
N VAL A 75 -12.59 9.83 -22.99
CA VAL A 75 -11.66 8.88 -22.37
C VAL A 75 -11.22 9.33 -20.97
N GLY A 76 -11.60 10.54 -20.58
CA GLY A 76 -11.29 11.14 -19.29
C GLY A 76 -11.92 10.42 -18.10
N ASP A 77 -11.53 10.84 -16.93
CA ASP A 77 -12.04 10.32 -15.66
C ASP A 77 -13.48 10.80 -15.38
N ASN A 78 -14.09 10.19 -14.40
CA ASN A 78 -15.39 10.56 -13.88
C ASN A 78 -15.21 11.00 -12.43
N ILE A 79 -15.75 12.15 -12.05
CA ILE A 79 -15.60 12.76 -10.72
C ILE A 79 -16.79 12.53 -9.80
N GLY A 80 -17.81 11.81 -10.28
CA GLY A 80 -18.93 11.31 -9.50
C GLY A 80 -18.74 9.85 -9.08
N TYR A 81 -19.68 9.32 -8.31
CA TYR A 81 -19.75 7.88 -8.02
C TYR A 81 -20.03 7.09 -9.30
N LEU A 82 -19.53 5.86 -9.38
CA LEU A 82 -19.79 4.90 -10.45
C LEU A 82 -20.28 3.54 -9.93
N GLY A 83 -20.42 3.41 -8.62
CA GLY A 83 -21.08 2.30 -7.94
C GLY A 83 -20.20 1.09 -7.64
N GLY A 84 -18.88 1.18 -7.76
CA GLY A 84 -18.01 0.12 -7.25
C GLY A 84 -18.14 0.00 -5.73
N ASP A 85 -18.25 -1.24 -5.22
CA ASP A 85 -18.67 -1.53 -3.85
C ASP A 85 -17.98 -2.76 -3.25
N PHE A 86 -18.30 -3.09 -2.01
CA PHE A 86 -17.76 -4.29 -1.34
C PHE A 86 -18.16 -5.57 -2.04
N LYS A 87 -19.38 -5.62 -2.57
CA LYS A 87 -19.87 -6.80 -3.26
C LYS A 87 -19.10 -7.05 -4.55
N GLY A 88 -18.79 -5.99 -5.32
CA GLY A 88 -17.99 -6.09 -6.52
C GLY A 88 -16.58 -6.61 -6.24
N ILE A 89 -15.96 -6.22 -5.12
CA ILE A 89 -14.64 -6.76 -4.72
C ILE A 89 -14.77 -8.23 -4.25
N VAL A 90 -15.77 -8.56 -3.44
CA VAL A 90 -15.99 -9.93 -2.95
C VAL A 90 -16.29 -10.90 -4.09
N ASP A 91 -17.13 -10.52 -5.03
CA ASP A 91 -17.47 -11.33 -6.21
C ASP A 91 -16.25 -11.62 -7.11
N HIS A 92 -15.17 -10.80 -6.97
CA HIS A 92 -13.91 -10.96 -7.70
C HIS A 92 -12.70 -11.27 -6.81
N ALA A 93 -12.93 -11.73 -5.57
CA ALA A 93 -11.84 -12.14 -4.67
C ALA A 93 -10.97 -13.24 -5.29
N ASP A 94 -11.58 -14.21 -5.98
CA ASP A 94 -10.86 -15.26 -6.70
C ASP A 94 -9.96 -14.72 -7.82
N TYR A 95 -10.37 -13.65 -8.51
CA TYR A 95 -9.56 -12.97 -9.51
C TYR A 95 -8.29 -12.39 -8.88
N ILE A 96 -8.43 -11.62 -7.79
CA ILE A 96 -7.31 -11.00 -7.06
C ILE A 96 -6.39 -12.09 -6.49
N ARG A 97 -6.98 -13.09 -5.83
CA ARG A 97 -6.24 -14.22 -5.26
C ARG A 97 -5.54 -15.04 -6.34
N GLY A 98 -6.24 -15.28 -7.45
CA GLY A 98 -5.72 -16.02 -8.61
C GLY A 98 -4.54 -15.35 -9.30
N LEU A 99 -4.46 -14.02 -9.29
CA LEU A 99 -3.29 -13.26 -9.73
C LEU A 99 -2.06 -13.45 -8.83
N GLY A 100 -2.23 -13.98 -7.60
CA GLY A 100 -1.11 -14.26 -6.69
C GLY A 100 -0.99 -13.30 -5.51
N PHE A 101 -1.94 -12.36 -5.33
CA PHE A 101 -1.95 -11.42 -4.22
C PHE A 101 -2.40 -12.07 -2.92
N GLY A 102 -1.91 -11.55 -1.78
CA GLY A 102 -2.26 -11.97 -0.43
C GLY A 102 -3.04 -10.91 0.34
N ALA A 103 -3.15 -9.70 -0.20
CA ALA A 103 -3.90 -8.62 0.41
C ALA A 103 -4.57 -7.74 -0.65
N VAL A 104 -5.72 -7.15 -0.29
CA VAL A 104 -6.38 -6.08 -1.04
C VAL A 104 -6.33 -4.78 -0.22
N TRP A 105 -5.89 -3.69 -0.84
CA TRP A 105 -5.97 -2.35 -0.28
C TRP A 105 -7.16 -1.64 -0.90
N ILE A 106 -8.08 -1.17 -0.06
CA ILE A 106 -9.28 -0.41 -0.44
C ILE A 106 -9.18 1.03 0.04
N THR A 107 -9.77 1.95 -0.71
CA THR A 107 -9.92 3.36 -0.33
C THR A 107 -10.70 3.52 0.98
N PRO A 108 -10.67 4.69 1.66
CA PRO A 108 -11.38 4.89 2.92
C PRO A 108 -12.88 4.57 2.80
N ILE A 109 -13.44 4.08 3.89
CA ILE A 109 -14.81 3.53 3.92
C ILE A 109 -15.79 4.38 4.73
N VAL A 110 -15.30 5.50 5.26
CA VAL A 110 -16.06 6.37 6.15
C VAL A 110 -17.08 7.21 5.38
N ASP A 111 -18.13 7.64 6.06
CA ASP A 111 -19.23 8.45 5.53
C ASP A 111 -18.73 9.76 4.91
N ASN A 112 -19.04 10.03 3.66
CA ASN A 112 -18.67 11.22 2.87
C ASN A 112 -19.88 12.09 2.58
N PRO A 113 -19.71 13.35 2.12
CA PRO A 113 -20.86 14.17 1.72
C PRO A 113 -21.64 13.58 0.56
N ASP A 114 -22.98 13.67 0.62
CA ASP A 114 -23.92 13.15 -0.38
C ASP A 114 -23.98 13.98 -1.67
N GLU A 115 -23.40 15.18 -1.70
CA GLU A 115 -23.47 16.13 -2.81
C GLU A 115 -22.11 16.30 -3.48
N ALA A 116 -22.10 16.74 -4.74
CA ALA A 116 -20.87 17.22 -5.38
C ALA A 116 -20.44 18.56 -4.79
N PHE A 117 -19.12 18.74 -4.57
CA PHE A 117 -18.56 19.96 -4.00
C PHE A 117 -18.66 21.14 -4.97
N THR A 118 -19.22 22.27 -4.52
CA THR A 118 -19.42 23.47 -5.35
C THR A 118 -18.39 24.56 -5.16
N GLY A 119 -17.47 24.38 -4.23
CA GLY A 119 -16.33 25.28 -4.02
C GLY A 119 -15.13 24.88 -4.86
N GLY A 120 -13.99 25.53 -4.60
CA GLY A 120 -12.73 25.24 -5.25
C GLY A 120 -12.63 25.70 -6.71
N LYS A 121 -11.55 25.26 -7.37
CA LYS A 121 -11.30 25.58 -8.78
C LYS A 121 -11.91 24.52 -9.70
N PRO A 122 -12.34 24.91 -10.92
CA PRO A 122 -12.78 23.95 -11.93
C PRO A 122 -11.72 22.90 -12.24
N ILE A 123 -12.17 21.66 -12.42
CA ILE A 123 -11.32 20.54 -12.81
C ILE A 123 -10.99 20.63 -14.29
N THR A 124 -9.72 20.46 -14.63
CA THR A 124 -9.21 20.27 -16.00
C THR A 124 -8.39 18.98 -16.06
N CYS A 125 -8.09 18.49 -17.25
CA CYS A 125 -7.31 17.27 -17.44
C CYS A 125 -5.89 17.34 -16.84
N GLU A 126 -5.38 18.53 -16.64
CA GLU A 126 -4.03 18.80 -16.12
C GLU A 126 -4.06 19.29 -14.67
N SER A 127 -5.27 19.54 -14.10
CA SER A 127 -5.38 20.06 -12.75
C SER A 127 -5.06 18.97 -11.71
N THR A 128 -4.39 19.41 -10.65
CA THR A 128 -4.19 18.64 -9.42
C THR A 128 -4.78 19.43 -8.26
N LEU A 129 -5.26 18.77 -7.22
CA LEU A 129 -5.87 19.42 -6.05
C LEU A 129 -7.01 20.39 -6.43
N SER A 130 -7.81 20.03 -7.43
CA SER A 130 -8.98 20.79 -7.88
C SER A 130 -10.21 19.92 -7.73
N ASP A 131 -11.21 20.41 -6.98
CA ASP A 131 -12.28 19.56 -6.47
C ASP A 131 -13.70 20.02 -6.87
N HIS A 132 -13.82 21.13 -7.64
CA HIS A 132 -15.13 21.63 -8.05
C HIS A 132 -15.92 20.60 -8.88
N GLY A 133 -17.09 20.23 -8.40
CA GLY A 133 -17.95 19.22 -9.01
C GLY A 133 -17.62 17.77 -8.65
N LYS A 134 -16.53 17.52 -7.91
CA LYS A 134 -16.14 16.18 -7.44
C LYS A 134 -17.01 15.75 -6.26
N THR A 135 -17.23 14.45 -6.14
CA THR A 135 -17.92 13.82 -5.01
C THR A 135 -16.95 13.04 -4.11
N GLY A 136 -17.46 12.53 -2.99
CA GLY A 136 -16.68 11.71 -2.06
C GLY A 136 -16.37 10.29 -2.53
N TYR A 137 -16.54 9.93 -3.79
CA TYR A 137 -16.39 8.58 -4.35
C TYR A 137 -15.06 7.88 -3.97
N HIS A 138 -14.05 8.67 -3.69
CA HIS A 138 -12.71 8.18 -3.34
C HIS A 138 -12.56 7.89 -1.84
N GLY A 139 -13.52 8.29 -0.99
CA GLY A 139 -13.55 8.01 0.44
C GLY A 139 -12.75 8.97 1.34
N TYR A 140 -11.97 9.91 0.75
CA TYR A 140 -11.06 10.78 1.55
C TYR A 140 -11.75 12.00 2.17
N TRP A 141 -13.05 12.20 1.99
CA TRP A 141 -13.79 13.35 2.50
C TRP A 141 -14.68 13.01 3.69
N GLY A 142 -14.10 12.32 4.69
CA GLY A 142 -14.86 11.87 5.86
C GLY A 142 -15.61 12.97 6.59
N VAL A 143 -16.89 12.71 6.88
CA VAL A 143 -17.77 13.54 7.73
C VAL A 143 -18.22 12.78 8.97
N ASN A 144 -18.25 11.45 8.91
CA ASN A 144 -18.43 10.59 10.08
C ASN A 144 -17.52 9.37 9.99
N PHE A 145 -16.40 9.39 10.72
CA PHE A 145 -15.40 8.33 10.66
C PHE A 145 -15.84 7.03 11.36
N TYR A 146 -16.95 7.06 12.10
CA TYR A 146 -17.54 5.89 12.75
C TYR A 146 -18.63 5.20 11.93
N ARG A 147 -19.09 5.83 10.87
CA ARG A 147 -20.15 5.34 9.98
C ARG A 147 -19.54 4.87 8.66
N LEU A 148 -20.10 3.80 8.14
CA LEU A 148 -19.78 3.32 6.79
C LEU A 148 -20.55 4.17 5.77
N ASP A 149 -19.86 4.56 4.69
CA ASP A 149 -20.47 5.24 3.54
C ASP A 149 -21.52 4.32 2.89
N GLU A 150 -22.70 4.84 2.59
CA GLU A 150 -23.84 4.07 2.10
C GLU A 150 -23.65 3.47 0.71
N HIS A 151 -22.69 3.96 -0.07
CA HIS A 151 -22.36 3.42 -1.40
C HIS A 151 -21.58 2.11 -1.34
N LEU A 152 -21.08 1.69 -0.18
CA LEU A 152 -20.17 0.55 -0.06
C LEU A 152 -20.85 -0.76 0.37
N PRO A 153 -21.78 -0.78 1.36
CA PRO A 153 -22.39 -2.01 1.85
C PRO A 153 -23.54 -2.48 0.95
N SER A 154 -23.81 -3.78 1.02
CA SER A 154 -25.01 -4.42 0.47
C SER A 154 -25.78 -5.11 1.58
N PRO A 155 -27.05 -5.48 1.40
CA PRO A 155 -27.80 -6.24 2.39
C PRO A 155 -27.06 -7.50 2.85
N GLY A 156 -26.68 -7.55 4.15
CA GLY A 156 -25.90 -8.63 4.73
C GLY A 156 -24.39 -8.58 4.51
N LEU A 157 -23.89 -7.54 3.87
CA LEU A 157 -22.47 -7.32 3.59
C LEU A 157 -22.03 -5.91 4.04
N ASP A 158 -21.91 -5.73 5.34
CA ASP A 158 -21.22 -4.59 5.96
C ASP A 158 -19.69 -4.78 5.93
N PHE A 159 -18.91 -3.89 6.54
CA PHE A 159 -17.45 -4.01 6.53
C PHE A 159 -16.97 -5.28 7.23
N ALA A 160 -17.58 -5.69 8.34
CA ALA A 160 -17.24 -6.97 8.99
C ALA A 160 -17.60 -8.18 8.13
N GLY A 161 -18.67 -8.11 7.35
CA GLY A 161 -19.03 -9.10 6.34
C GLY A 161 -18.01 -9.17 5.21
N PHE A 162 -17.61 -8.00 4.72
CA PHE A 162 -16.59 -7.85 3.69
C PHE A 162 -15.24 -8.48 4.12
N THR A 163 -14.72 -8.11 5.28
CA THR A 163 -13.44 -8.65 5.77
C THR A 163 -13.50 -10.16 5.96
N ARG A 164 -14.60 -10.70 6.51
CA ARG A 164 -14.78 -12.15 6.62
C ARG A 164 -14.79 -12.86 5.26
N ALA A 165 -15.43 -12.25 4.25
CA ALA A 165 -15.46 -12.81 2.90
C ALA A 165 -14.07 -12.78 2.24
N MET A 166 -13.31 -11.71 2.42
CA MET A 166 -11.93 -11.62 1.92
C MET A 166 -11.02 -12.63 2.61
N HIS A 167 -11.10 -12.77 3.93
CA HIS A 167 -10.36 -13.79 4.70
C HIS A 167 -10.69 -15.22 4.28
N ALA A 168 -11.95 -15.50 3.95
CA ALA A 168 -12.37 -16.81 3.43
C ALA A 168 -11.72 -17.14 2.06
N ASN A 169 -11.26 -16.11 1.35
CA ASN A 169 -10.50 -16.23 0.09
C ASN A 169 -8.98 -16.08 0.29
N ASP A 170 -8.47 -16.23 1.51
CA ASP A 170 -7.05 -16.01 1.86
C ASP A 170 -6.52 -14.62 1.43
N LEU A 171 -7.32 -13.59 1.53
CA LEU A 171 -6.96 -12.21 1.27
C LEU A 171 -7.08 -11.37 2.53
N LYS A 172 -6.01 -10.70 2.92
CA LYS A 172 -6.02 -9.68 3.95
C LYS A 172 -6.63 -8.39 3.44
N VAL A 173 -7.16 -7.58 4.34
CA VAL A 173 -7.72 -6.27 4.02
C VAL A 173 -6.83 -5.16 4.58
N VAL A 174 -6.28 -4.34 3.70
CA VAL A 174 -5.60 -3.08 4.04
C VAL A 174 -6.62 -1.97 3.90
N LEU A 175 -6.96 -1.33 5.02
CA LEU A 175 -7.86 -0.19 5.04
C LEU A 175 -7.07 1.11 4.91
N ASP A 176 -7.44 1.94 3.94
CA ASP A 176 -6.94 3.31 3.85
C ASP A 176 -7.58 4.19 4.93
N ILE A 177 -6.77 4.95 5.65
CA ILE A 177 -7.22 5.80 6.75
C ILE A 177 -6.74 7.24 6.58
N VAL A 178 -7.60 8.19 6.89
CA VAL A 178 -7.32 9.63 6.84
C VAL A 178 -7.23 10.17 8.26
N GLY A 179 -6.13 10.84 8.59
CA GLY A 179 -5.98 11.48 9.90
C GLY A 179 -5.86 13.00 9.81
N ASN A 180 -5.37 13.50 8.68
CA ASN A 180 -5.08 14.92 8.50
C ASN A 180 -6.32 15.79 8.29
N HIS A 181 -7.35 15.28 7.61
CA HIS A 181 -8.47 16.12 7.16
C HIS A 181 -9.81 15.37 7.11
N GLY A 182 -10.88 16.13 7.04
CA GLY A 182 -12.22 15.68 6.64
C GLY A 182 -12.58 16.20 5.23
N SER A 183 -13.87 16.41 5.00
CA SER A 183 -14.38 16.93 3.72
C SER A 183 -13.93 18.36 3.43
N PRO A 184 -14.00 18.84 2.17
CA PRO A 184 -13.88 20.27 1.85
C PRO A 184 -14.79 21.11 2.75
N ALA A 185 -14.33 22.29 3.15
CA ALA A 185 -14.95 23.00 4.26
C ALA A 185 -15.32 24.46 3.98
N TYR A 186 -14.79 25.04 2.92
CA TYR A 186 -14.99 26.46 2.60
C TYR A 186 -14.91 26.71 1.08
N SER A 187 -15.02 27.96 0.67
CA SER A 187 -15.07 28.42 -0.73
C SER A 187 -16.37 28.09 -1.51
N MET A 188 -17.35 27.45 -0.87
CA MET A 188 -18.64 27.19 -1.49
C MET A 188 -19.43 28.51 -1.65
N PRO A 189 -20.08 28.78 -2.79
CA PRO A 189 -20.94 29.97 -2.97
C PRO A 189 -22.06 30.03 -1.94
N VAL A 190 -22.60 28.87 -1.54
CA VAL A 190 -23.57 28.68 -0.46
C VAL A 190 -23.12 27.45 0.33
N ALA A 191 -23.16 27.53 1.66
CA ALA A 191 -22.81 26.41 2.52
C ALA A 191 -23.63 25.16 2.17
N GLN A 192 -22.94 24.04 1.91
CA GLN A 192 -23.57 22.76 1.61
C GLN A 192 -23.71 21.91 2.88
N PRO A 193 -24.83 21.16 3.05
CA PRO A 193 -25.15 20.47 4.30
C PRO A 193 -24.09 19.49 4.80
N GLY A 194 -23.49 18.69 3.93
CA GLY A 194 -22.54 17.65 4.29
C GLY A 194 -21.09 18.12 4.48
N PHE A 195 -20.73 19.28 3.96
CA PHE A 195 -19.33 19.70 3.87
C PHE A 195 -18.83 20.44 5.12
N GLY A 196 -17.56 20.21 5.49
CA GLY A 196 -16.90 20.86 6.60
C GLY A 196 -17.42 20.47 7.98
N LYS A 197 -18.06 19.31 8.13
CA LYS A 197 -18.68 18.83 9.35
C LYS A 197 -18.07 17.52 9.82
N LEU A 198 -18.13 17.30 11.15
CA LEU A 198 -17.80 16.00 11.74
C LEU A 198 -18.91 15.56 12.70
N TYR A 199 -19.24 14.27 12.63
CA TYR A 199 -20.21 13.62 13.48
C TYR A 199 -19.58 12.50 14.30
N ASP A 200 -20.04 12.30 15.52
CA ASP A 200 -19.58 11.21 16.39
C ASP A 200 -20.28 9.88 16.08
N SER A 201 -19.91 8.82 16.81
CA SER A 201 -20.48 7.48 16.70
C SER A 201 -22.01 7.40 16.94
N LYS A 202 -22.62 8.45 17.48
CA LYS A 202 -24.07 8.57 17.71
C LYS A 202 -24.75 9.49 16.71
N GLY A 203 -24.03 9.96 15.69
CA GLY A 203 -24.52 10.89 14.69
C GLY A 203 -24.73 12.33 15.21
N ARG A 204 -24.11 12.71 16.33
CA ARG A 204 -24.17 14.08 16.85
C ARG A 204 -23.07 14.92 16.22
N LEU A 205 -23.41 16.14 15.80
CA LEU A 205 -22.44 17.11 15.27
C LEU A 205 -21.42 17.47 16.37
N VAL A 206 -20.14 17.26 16.09
CA VAL A 206 -19.03 17.59 16.99
C VAL A 206 -18.14 18.72 16.47
N ALA A 207 -18.13 18.94 15.15
CA ALA A 207 -17.42 20.05 14.54
C ALA A 207 -18.11 20.53 13.27
N ASP A 208 -18.01 21.84 12.98
CA ASP A 208 -18.57 22.47 11.76
C ASP A 208 -17.68 23.66 11.38
N HIS A 209 -17.14 23.64 10.20
CA HIS A 209 -16.31 24.71 9.63
C HIS A 209 -17.14 25.93 9.18
N GLN A 210 -18.44 25.76 9.02
CA GLN A 210 -19.43 26.78 8.69
C GLN A 210 -19.12 27.55 7.39
N ASN A 211 -18.48 26.92 6.41
CA ASN A 211 -18.04 27.52 5.14
C ASN A 211 -17.10 28.73 5.34
N LEU A 212 -16.38 28.78 6.45
CA LEU A 212 -15.43 29.84 6.77
C LEU A 212 -14.01 29.41 6.33
N ALA A 213 -13.21 30.33 5.83
CA ALA A 213 -11.80 30.06 5.60
C ALA A 213 -11.07 29.79 6.93
N PRO A 214 -9.99 29.00 6.97
CA PRO A 214 -9.31 28.62 8.22
C PRO A 214 -8.99 29.82 9.14
N ALA A 215 -8.51 30.92 8.59
CA ALA A 215 -8.19 32.12 9.37
C ALA A 215 -9.41 32.85 9.99
N GLN A 216 -10.62 32.45 9.65
CA GLN A 216 -11.87 33.00 10.18
C GLN A 216 -12.46 32.12 11.29
N LEU A 217 -11.88 30.94 11.52
CA LEU A 217 -12.30 30.05 12.61
C LEU A 217 -11.93 30.66 13.97
N ASP A 218 -12.82 30.51 14.94
CA ASP A 218 -12.66 31.00 16.30
C ASP A 218 -12.90 29.89 17.31
N PRO A 219 -11.93 29.00 17.56
CA PRO A 219 -12.07 27.89 18.50
C PRO A 219 -12.18 28.36 19.97
N ALA A 220 -11.82 29.62 20.28
CA ALA A 220 -11.91 30.14 21.61
C ALA A 220 -13.36 30.49 22.02
N HIS A 221 -14.20 30.88 21.07
CA HIS A 221 -15.59 31.28 21.30
C HIS A 221 -16.62 30.36 20.63
N ASN A 222 -16.20 29.52 19.67
CA ASN A 222 -17.07 28.55 19.03
C ASN A 222 -16.51 27.14 19.18
N PRO A 223 -17.08 26.28 20.03
CA PRO A 223 -16.59 24.93 20.27
C PRO A 223 -16.65 24.04 19.02
N LEU A 224 -17.51 24.34 18.03
CA LEU A 224 -17.57 23.59 16.76
C LEU A 224 -16.33 23.82 15.88
N HIS A 225 -15.55 24.87 16.11
CA HIS A 225 -14.29 25.11 15.42
C HIS A 225 -13.09 24.42 16.05
N ALA A 226 -13.23 23.87 17.27
CA ALA A 226 -12.10 23.36 18.06
C ALA A 226 -11.38 22.15 17.46
N PHE A 227 -12.04 21.43 16.55
CA PHE A 227 -11.46 20.28 15.85
C PHE A 227 -10.60 20.66 14.64
N TYR A 228 -10.60 21.93 14.24
CA TYR A 228 -9.92 22.38 13.03
C TYR A 228 -8.75 23.32 13.32
N ASN A 229 -7.74 23.25 12.46
CA ASN A 229 -6.65 24.23 12.45
C ASN A 229 -7.13 25.56 11.88
N THR A 230 -6.59 26.66 12.42
CA THR A 230 -6.87 28.04 11.97
C THR A 230 -5.88 28.53 10.91
N SER A 231 -4.94 27.69 10.51
CA SER A 231 -4.02 27.90 9.38
C SER A 231 -4.46 27.06 8.18
N GLY A 232 -4.02 27.42 6.98
CA GLY A 232 -4.36 26.67 5.77
C GLY A 232 -3.73 25.27 5.77
N GLY A 233 -4.53 24.27 5.35
CA GLY A 233 -4.13 22.88 5.13
C GLY A 233 -4.01 22.53 3.65
N LEU A 234 -4.37 21.29 3.30
CA LEU A 234 -4.36 20.77 1.94
C LEU A 234 -5.62 21.23 1.18
N ALA A 235 -5.47 22.04 0.15
CA ALA A 235 -6.57 22.61 -0.66
C ALA A 235 -7.66 23.24 0.23
N GLU A 236 -8.94 22.98 -0.09
CA GLU A 236 -10.09 23.45 0.68
C GLU A 236 -10.56 22.47 1.77
N LEU A 237 -9.77 21.43 2.08
CA LEU A 237 -10.12 20.40 3.06
C LEU A 237 -10.15 20.96 4.49
N SER A 238 -11.00 20.39 5.33
CA SER A 238 -11.08 20.70 6.75
C SER A 238 -9.89 20.07 7.49
N ASP A 239 -8.86 20.85 7.73
CA ASP A 239 -7.61 20.44 8.38
C ASP A 239 -7.84 20.19 9.87
N LEU A 240 -7.57 18.97 10.36
CA LEU A 240 -7.86 18.57 11.74
C LEU A 240 -6.75 19.03 12.69
N ASN A 241 -7.16 19.57 13.82
CA ASN A 241 -6.26 20.12 14.85
C ASN A 241 -5.62 18.99 15.67
N GLU A 242 -4.42 18.59 15.31
CA GLU A 242 -3.64 17.56 15.99
C GLU A 242 -3.18 17.93 17.41
N ASP A 243 -3.24 19.20 17.78
CA ASP A 243 -2.96 19.68 19.14
C ASP A 243 -4.15 19.51 20.08
N ASN A 244 -5.35 19.26 19.55
CA ASN A 244 -6.53 18.95 20.33
C ASN A 244 -6.59 17.45 20.65
N PRO A 245 -6.44 17.01 21.91
CA PRO A 245 -6.50 15.59 22.27
C PRO A 245 -7.81 14.90 21.86
N ALA A 246 -8.93 15.65 21.76
CA ALA A 246 -10.20 15.09 21.34
C ALA A 246 -10.20 14.64 19.88
N VAL A 247 -9.36 15.23 19.02
CA VAL A 247 -9.16 14.79 17.62
C VAL A 247 -8.48 13.43 17.58
N LEU A 248 -7.41 13.25 18.37
CA LEU A 248 -6.76 11.94 18.48
C LEU A 248 -7.70 10.88 19.06
N ASP A 249 -8.49 11.22 20.09
CA ASP A 249 -9.46 10.29 20.68
C ASP A 249 -10.55 9.90 19.69
N TYR A 250 -11.04 10.86 18.90
CA TYR A 250 -12.03 10.66 17.85
C TYR A 250 -11.51 9.71 16.74
N LEU A 251 -10.36 10.03 16.15
CA LEU A 251 -9.78 9.25 15.05
C LEU A 251 -9.34 7.86 15.51
N ALA A 252 -8.65 7.76 16.66
CA ALA A 252 -8.24 6.47 17.18
C ALA A 252 -9.45 5.58 17.51
N GLY A 253 -10.49 6.13 18.13
CA GLY A 253 -11.72 5.40 18.43
C GLY A 253 -12.39 4.85 17.16
N ALA A 254 -12.49 5.67 16.11
CA ALA A 254 -13.08 5.28 14.85
C ALA A 254 -12.27 4.16 14.16
N TYR A 255 -10.95 4.32 14.03
CA TYR A 255 -10.13 3.34 13.32
C TYR A 255 -9.90 2.03 14.10
N LEU A 256 -9.91 2.09 15.42
CA LEU A 256 -9.93 0.87 16.25
C LEU A 256 -11.21 0.06 16.02
N GLN A 257 -12.37 0.71 15.85
CA GLN A 257 -13.62 0.04 15.48
C GLN A 257 -13.48 -0.74 14.17
N TRP A 258 -12.87 -0.13 13.14
CA TRP A 258 -12.67 -0.79 11.85
C TRP A 258 -11.62 -1.91 11.90
N MET A 259 -10.57 -1.74 12.71
CA MET A 259 -9.61 -2.81 12.99
C MET A 259 -10.28 -4.02 13.66
N GLU A 260 -11.17 -3.78 14.64
CA GLU A 260 -11.92 -4.84 15.33
C GLU A 260 -12.91 -5.55 14.39
N GLN A 261 -13.38 -4.89 13.33
CA GLN A 261 -14.21 -5.47 12.27
C GLN A 261 -13.40 -6.24 11.22
N GLY A 262 -12.08 -6.33 11.35
CA GLY A 262 -11.27 -7.25 10.57
C GLY A 262 -10.27 -6.62 9.61
N ALA A 263 -10.03 -5.30 9.65
CA ALA A 263 -8.89 -4.74 8.92
C ALA A 263 -7.56 -5.35 9.42
N ASP A 264 -6.69 -5.77 8.50
CA ASP A 264 -5.42 -6.45 8.81
C ASP A 264 -4.23 -5.50 8.82
N ALA A 265 -4.33 -4.39 8.13
CA ALA A 265 -3.33 -3.34 8.07
C ALA A 265 -3.98 -1.98 7.78
N PHE A 266 -3.27 -0.88 8.07
CA PHE A 266 -3.68 0.45 7.65
C PHE A 266 -2.67 1.07 6.66
N ARG A 267 -3.18 1.71 5.62
CA ARG A 267 -2.46 2.73 4.88
C ARG A 267 -2.86 4.09 5.44
N ILE A 268 -1.90 4.89 5.84
CA ILE A 268 -2.12 6.21 6.41
C ILE A 268 -1.96 7.24 5.29
N ASP A 269 -3.08 7.89 4.95
CA ASP A 269 -3.09 9.00 4.00
C ASP A 269 -2.33 10.20 4.55
N THR A 270 -1.63 10.90 3.69
CA THR A 270 -0.98 12.20 3.99
C THR A 270 -0.21 12.25 5.32
N ILE A 271 0.52 11.16 5.69
CA ILE A 271 1.19 11.04 7.00
C ILE A 271 2.12 12.22 7.30
N GLY A 272 2.72 12.83 6.27
CA GLY A 272 3.65 13.95 6.41
C GLY A 272 3.00 15.29 6.75
N TRP A 273 1.66 15.39 6.72
CA TRP A 273 0.94 16.63 7.03
C TRP A 273 0.60 16.79 8.51
N MET A 274 0.69 15.72 9.27
CA MET A 274 0.54 15.75 10.72
C MET A 274 1.88 15.47 11.41
N PRO A 275 2.16 16.05 12.59
CA PRO A 275 3.43 15.87 13.29
C PRO A 275 3.61 14.44 13.80
N ASP A 276 4.86 13.99 13.87
CA ASP A 276 5.24 12.65 14.34
C ASP A 276 4.65 12.30 15.72
N ARG A 277 4.50 13.29 16.65
CA ARG A 277 3.89 13.06 17.96
C ARG A 277 2.46 12.52 17.90
N PHE A 278 1.66 13.01 16.93
CA PHE A 278 0.30 12.54 16.72
C PHE A 278 0.31 11.07 16.26
N TRP A 279 1.10 10.78 15.23
CA TRP A 279 1.18 9.42 14.70
C TRP A 279 1.79 8.44 15.70
N HIS A 280 2.79 8.87 16.48
CA HIS A 280 3.33 8.04 17.57
C HIS A 280 2.25 7.64 18.57
N ALA A 281 1.40 8.59 19.00
CA ALA A 281 0.30 8.31 19.92
C ALA A 281 -0.79 7.43 19.30
N PHE A 282 -1.14 7.67 18.03
CA PHE A 282 -2.12 6.86 17.29
C PHE A 282 -1.64 5.40 17.12
N VAL A 283 -0.41 5.22 16.67
CA VAL A 283 0.22 3.91 16.48
C VAL A 283 0.34 3.15 17.81
N ALA A 284 0.71 3.85 18.89
CA ALA A 284 0.78 3.23 20.21
C ALA A 284 -0.58 2.67 20.66
N ARG A 285 -1.67 3.44 20.50
CA ARG A 285 -3.04 2.98 20.82
C ARG A 285 -3.45 1.78 19.95
N THR A 286 -3.13 1.82 18.68
CA THR A 286 -3.45 0.71 17.74
C THR A 286 -2.72 -0.57 18.13
N ARG A 287 -1.41 -0.47 18.42
CA ARG A 287 -0.58 -1.62 18.80
C ARG A 287 -0.81 -2.13 20.22
N GLU A 288 -1.34 -1.29 21.11
CA GLU A 288 -1.84 -1.73 22.42
C GLU A 288 -3.00 -2.71 22.26
N LYS A 289 -3.91 -2.46 21.32
CA LYS A 289 -5.04 -3.35 21.03
C LYS A 289 -4.65 -4.57 20.22
N ARG A 290 -3.80 -4.39 19.21
CA ARG A 290 -3.33 -5.46 18.32
C ARG A 290 -1.81 -5.36 18.13
N PRO A 291 -1.00 -6.02 18.98
CA PRO A 291 0.46 -6.03 18.86
C PRO A 291 0.91 -6.49 17.46
N GLY A 292 1.87 -5.78 16.89
CA GLY A 292 2.39 -6.09 15.56
C GLY A 292 1.46 -5.70 14.40
N PHE A 293 0.41 -4.92 14.64
CA PHE A 293 -0.46 -4.45 13.56
C PHE A 293 0.33 -3.63 12.55
N PHE A 294 0.33 -4.09 11.29
CA PHE A 294 1.11 -3.47 10.23
C PHE A 294 0.46 -2.16 9.75
N MET A 295 1.28 -1.13 9.59
CA MET A 295 0.84 0.16 9.06
C MET A 295 1.91 0.72 8.14
N PHE A 296 1.48 1.44 7.10
CA PHE A 296 2.38 2.18 6.24
C PHE A 296 1.77 3.53 5.84
N GLY A 297 2.62 4.54 5.74
CA GLY A 297 2.21 5.90 5.46
C GLY A 297 2.48 6.31 4.00
N GLU A 298 1.64 7.22 3.52
CA GLU A 298 1.95 7.99 2.34
C GLU A 298 2.65 9.29 2.74
N ALA A 299 3.97 9.32 2.59
CA ALA A 299 4.74 10.55 2.63
C ALA A 299 5.14 10.92 1.19
N PHE A 300 4.32 11.75 0.54
CA PHE A 300 4.48 12.07 -0.88
C PHE A 300 5.69 12.98 -1.09
N ASP A 301 6.87 12.40 -1.12
CA ASP A 301 8.13 13.08 -1.43
C ASP A 301 9.11 12.09 -2.06
N TYR A 302 9.99 12.58 -2.92
CA TYR A 302 11.02 11.77 -3.57
C TYR A 302 12.38 11.83 -2.84
N ASP A 303 12.50 12.66 -1.81
CA ASP A 303 13.68 12.71 -0.94
C ASP A 303 13.55 11.67 0.18
N PRO A 304 14.39 10.61 0.18
CA PRO A 304 14.33 9.57 1.19
C PRO A 304 14.60 10.08 2.61
N ALA A 305 15.31 11.20 2.78
CA ALA A 305 15.57 11.77 4.09
C ALA A 305 14.31 12.33 4.75
N LYS A 306 13.36 12.83 3.95
CA LYS A 306 12.08 13.37 4.45
C LYS A 306 11.11 12.26 4.84
N ILE A 307 11.01 11.20 4.03
CA ILE A 307 10.02 10.14 4.25
C ILE A 307 10.46 9.09 5.28
N ALA A 308 11.76 8.87 5.41
CA ALA A 308 12.29 7.82 6.28
C ALA A 308 12.01 8.06 7.77
N GLY A 309 11.84 9.31 8.19
CA GLY A 309 11.51 9.67 9.57
C GLY A 309 10.30 8.93 10.13
N HIS A 310 9.28 8.71 9.30
CA HIS A 310 8.06 8.00 9.70
C HIS A 310 8.31 6.52 10.02
N THR A 311 9.41 5.93 9.50
CA THR A 311 9.78 4.54 9.80
C THR A 311 10.46 4.37 11.17
N TRP A 312 10.85 5.46 11.82
CA TRP A 312 11.57 5.41 13.08
C TRP A 312 10.61 5.22 14.26
N ALA A 313 10.96 4.30 15.17
CA ALA A 313 10.10 3.96 16.32
C ALA A 313 9.80 5.16 17.23
N ARG A 314 10.73 6.11 17.38
CA ARG A 314 10.52 7.35 18.16
C ARG A 314 9.52 8.32 17.51
N ASN A 315 9.23 8.16 16.22
CA ASN A 315 8.23 8.92 15.47
C ASN A 315 6.96 8.07 15.32
N ALA A 316 6.51 7.80 14.09
CA ALA A 316 5.36 6.92 13.87
C ALA A 316 5.73 5.42 14.00
N GLY A 317 6.93 5.03 13.57
CA GLY A 317 7.36 3.62 13.57
C GLY A 317 6.53 2.74 12.65
N VAL A 318 6.14 3.26 11.48
CA VAL A 318 5.36 2.56 10.45
C VAL A 318 6.19 2.44 9.18
N SER A 319 5.82 1.53 8.27
CA SER A 319 6.41 1.51 6.93
C SER A 319 5.93 2.71 6.10
N VAL A 320 6.45 2.87 4.89
CA VAL A 320 6.04 3.93 3.96
C VAL A 320 6.00 3.42 2.52
N LEU A 321 5.25 4.10 1.67
CA LEU A 321 5.33 4.00 0.21
C LEU A 321 6.70 4.48 -0.27
N ASP A 322 7.39 3.66 -1.08
CA ASP A 322 8.76 3.91 -1.53
C ASP A 322 8.80 4.80 -2.77
N PHE A 323 8.48 6.08 -2.59
CA PHE A 323 8.49 7.07 -3.68
C PHE A 323 9.86 7.24 -4.35
N PRO A 324 11.01 7.24 -3.63
CA PRO A 324 12.32 7.29 -4.28
C PRO A 324 12.57 6.12 -5.22
N LEU A 325 12.20 4.89 -4.83
CA LEU A 325 12.30 3.73 -5.70
C LEU A 325 11.30 3.84 -6.87
N LYS A 326 10.05 4.27 -6.61
CA LYS A 326 9.03 4.48 -7.65
C LYS A 326 9.53 5.39 -8.78
N GLN A 327 10.21 6.47 -8.46
CA GLN A 327 10.76 7.38 -9.47
C GLN A 327 11.73 6.66 -10.41
N GLN A 328 12.61 5.83 -9.87
CA GLN A 328 13.57 5.06 -10.66
C GLN A 328 12.91 3.91 -11.43
N LEU A 329 11.90 3.25 -10.86
CA LEU A 329 11.13 2.22 -11.57
C LEU A 329 10.48 2.79 -12.84
N SER A 330 9.90 3.99 -12.76
CA SER A 330 9.32 4.66 -13.93
C SER A 330 10.37 4.97 -15.00
N ALA A 331 11.56 5.40 -14.60
CA ALA A 331 12.66 5.67 -15.54
C ALA A 331 13.19 4.39 -16.21
N VAL A 332 13.29 3.29 -15.45
CA VAL A 332 13.89 2.03 -15.94
C VAL A 332 12.90 1.24 -16.81
N PHE A 333 11.63 1.21 -16.45
CA PHE A 333 10.63 0.36 -17.10
C PHE A 333 9.68 1.13 -18.03
N GLY A 334 9.43 2.41 -17.76
CA GLY A 334 8.62 3.25 -18.62
C GLY A 334 9.32 3.59 -19.95
N HIS A 335 10.54 4.07 -19.90
CA HIS A 335 11.27 4.55 -21.07
C HIS A 335 12.27 3.55 -21.66
N LYS A 336 12.47 2.40 -21.05
CA LYS A 336 13.42 1.32 -21.48
C LYS A 336 14.87 1.77 -21.74
N GLN A 337 15.19 3.06 -21.61
CA GLN A 337 16.53 3.63 -21.87
C GLN A 337 17.43 3.57 -20.64
N ALA A 338 16.84 3.66 -19.44
CA ALA A 338 17.59 3.59 -18.20
C ALA A 338 17.94 2.14 -17.86
N GLY A 339 19.17 1.91 -17.43
CA GLY A 339 19.65 0.59 -17.01
C GLY A 339 19.25 0.25 -15.57
N PHE A 340 19.34 -1.04 -15.22
CA PHE A 340 19.11 -1.53 -13.86
C PHE A 340 20.02 -0.89 -12.81
N GLU A 341 21.16 -0.34 -13.18
CA GLU A 341 22.07 0.35 -12.25
C GLU A 341 21.41 1.52 -11.53
N GLN A 342 20.39 2.15 -12.12
CA GLN A 342 19.66 3.24 -11.47
C GLN A 342 18.86 2.78 -10.25
N LEU A 343 18.54 1.50 -10.17
CA LEU A 343 17.80 0.93 -9.04
C LEU A 343 18.70 0.64 -7.81
N ALA A 344 20.02 0.60 -7.97
CA ALA A 344 20.93 0.22 -6.91
C ALA A 344 20.87 1.15 -5.68
N THR A 345 20.90 2.46 -5.90
CA THR A 345 20.90 3.46 -4.82
C THR A 345 19.62 3.46 -4.01
N PRO A 346 18.41 3.53 -4.59
CA PRO A 346 17.17 3.59 -3.82
C PRO A 346 16.82 2.27 -3.10
N LEU A 347 17.54 1.18 -3.34
CA LEU A 347 17.34 -0.06 -2.57
C LEU A 347 17.80 0.05 -1.11
N TYR A 348 18.78 0.89 -0.81
CA TYR A 348 19.33 1.07 0.55
C TYR A 348 19.65 -0.24 1.29
N LEU A 349 20.18 -1.24 0.56
CA LEU A 349 20.51 -2.56 1.10
C LEU A 349 21.57 -2.53 2.22
N ARG A 350 22.48 -1.57 2.12
CA ARG A 350 23.45 -1.23 3.15
C ARG A 350 23.03 0.11 3.72
N LYS A 351 23.82 0.86 4.31
CA LYS A 351 23.58 2.18 4.90
C LYS A 351 22.42 2.94 4.26
N GLY A 352 21.47 3.41 5.04
CA GLY A 352 20.29 4.13 4.53
C GLY A 352 19.47 4.77 5.63
N PRO A 353 18.48 5.61 5.29
CA PRO A 353 17.73 6.38 6.25
C PRO A 353 16.57 5.59 6.88
N TYR A 354 16.06 4.56 6.21
CA TYR A 354 14.89 3.79 6.68
C TYR A 354 15.23 2.85 7.84
N ALA A 355 14.29 2.65 8.75
CA ALA A 355 14.43 1.64 9.79
C ALA A 355 14.62 0.24 9.19
N ASN A 356 13.74 -0.18 8.28
CA ASN A 356 13.89 -1.45 7.56
C ASN A 356 13.50 -1.31 6.07
N PRO A 357 14.44 -1.37 5.11
CA PRO A 357 14.12 -1.22 3.70
C PRO A 357 13.35 -2.41 3.12
N TYR A 358 13.33 -3.56 3.79
CA TYR A 358 12.61 -4.76 3.33
C TYR A 358 11.10 -4.71 3.60
N GLU A 359 10.66 -3.75 4.42
CA GLU A 359 9.26 -3.53 4.78
C GLU A 359 8.60 -2.38 4.00
N LEU A 360 9.37 -1.66 3.16
CA LEU A 360 8.84 -0.58 2.33
C LEU A 360 7.86 -1.11 1.28
N MET A 361 6.78 -0.35 1.06
CA MET A 361 5.79 -0.67 0.03
C MET A 361 6.31 -0.24 -1.34
N SER A 362 6.69 -1.19 -2.17
CA SER A 362 7.28 -0.95 -3.49
C SER A 362 6.20 -0.90 -4.56
N PHE A 363 6.15 0.18 -5.32
CA PHE A 363 5.11 0.44 -6.33
C PHE A 363 5.67 1.28 -7.49
N TYR A 364 4.96 1.39 -8.60
CA TYR A 364 5.33 2.26 -9.71
C TYR A 364 4.27 3.31 -10.06
N ASP A 365 3.02 3.09 -9.69
CA ASP A 365 1.91 4.05 -9.81
C ASP A 365 0.85 3.82 -8.72
N ASN A 366 -0.02 4.82 -8.54
CA ASN A 366 -1.21 4.77 -7.71
C ASN A 366 -2.27 5.75 -8.23
N HIS A 367 -3.31 6.01 -7.44
CA HIS A 367 -4.44 6.86 -7.82
C HIS A 367 -4.14 8.37 -7.84
N ASP A 368 -3.03 8.83 -7.24
CA ASP A 368 -2.66 10.26 -7.10
C ASP A 368 -1.58 10.71 -8.10
N MET A 369 -1.18 9.85 -9.02
CA MET A 369 -0.16 10.15 -10.01
C MET A 369 -0.49 9.52 -11.35
N ALA A 370 0.18 9.94 -12.41
CA ALA A 370 0.03 9.28 -13.70
C ALA A 370 0.37 7.78 -13.58
N ARG A 371 -0.47 6.93 -14.21
CA ARG A 371 -0.17 5.51 -14.36
C ARG A 371 1.13 5.31 -15.13
N LEU A 372 1.80 4.20 -14.89
CA LEU A 372 3.03 3.86 -15.61
C LEU A 372 2.80 3.93 -17.13
N ASP A 373 3.60 4.75 -17.81
CA ASP A 373 3.63 4.83 -19.26
C ASP A 373 4.69 3.86 -19.80
N ALA A 374 4.25 2.65 -20.10
CA ALA A 374 5.12 1.57 -20.55
C ALA A 374 4.42 0.70 -21.61
N SER A 375 5.23 0.00 -22.41
CA SER A 375 4.74 -1.09 -23.25
C SER A 375 4.32 -2.29 -22.41
N ASP A 376 3.62 -3.27 -23.00
CA ASP A 376 3.27 -4.52 -22.31
C ASP A 376 4.51 -5.22 -21.74
N THR A 377 5.61 -5.23 -22.50
CA THR A 377 6.89 -5.79 -22.02
C THR A 377 7.51 -4.96 -20.91
N GLY A 378 7.35 -3.63 -20.91
CA GLY A 378 7.77 -2.78 -19.80
C GLY A 378 7.03 -3.08 -18.51
N PHE A 379 5.71 -3.33 -18.55
CA PHE A 379 4.96 -3.81 -17.40
C PHE A 379 5.44 -5.20 -16.92
N ILE A 380 5.70 -6.13 -17.84
CA ILE A 380 6.24 -7.46 -17.49
C ILE A 380 7.58 -7.33 -16.77
N ASP A 381 8.48 -6.49 -17.28
CA ASP A 381 9.80 -6.25 -16.67
C ASP A 381 9.67 -5.58 -15.28
N ALA A 382 8.76 -4.63 -15.13
CA ALA A 382 8.47 -3.99 -13.84
C ALA A 382 7.93 -5.00 -12.82
N HIS A 383 7.02 -5.87 -13.22
CA HIS A 383 6.48 -6.93 -12.35
C HIS A 383 7.56 -7.95 -11.99
N ASN A 384 8.38 -8.39 -12.93
CA ASN A 384 9.49 -9.30 -12.65
C ASN A 384 10.45 -8.72 -11.60
N TRP A 385 10.73 -7.42 -11.66
CA TRP A 385 11.52 -6.74 -10.63
C TRP A 385 10.78 -6.64 -9.30
N LEU A 386 9.57 -6.06 -9.26
CA LEU A 386 8.83 -5.81 -8.02
C LEU A 386 8.60 -7.08 -7.19
N PHE A 387 8.29 -8.19 -7.85
CA PHE A 387 8.00 -9.44 -7.15
C PHE A 387 9.23 -10.25 -6.77
N THR A 388 10.42 -9.86 -7.22
CA THR A 388 11.67 -10.56 -6.89
C THR A 388 12.64 -9.74 -6.04
N ALA A 389 12.65 -8.42 -6.19
CA ALA A 389 13.48 -7.51 -5.40
C ALA A 389 12.94 -7.30 -3.97
N ARG A 390 13.66 -6.54 -3.15
CA ARG A 390 13.27 -6.19 -1.78
C ARG A 390 12.02 -5.32 -1.76
N GLY A 391 11.28 -5.35 -0.66
CA GLY A 391 10.07 -4.58 -0.41
C GLY A 391 8.80 -5.41 -0.59
N ILE A 392 7.67 -4.79 -0.29
CA ILE A 392 6.33 -5.39 -0.38
C ILE A 392 5.66 -4.84 -1.64
N PRO A 393 5.40 -5.67 -2.67
CA PRO A 393 4.84 -5.19 -3.93
C PRO A 393 3.42 -4.68 -3.77
N VAL A 394 3.14 -3.53 -4.38
CA VAL A 394 1.80 -2.98 -4.56
C VAL A 394 1.53 -2.80 -6.04
N ILE A 395 0.43 -3.34 -6.52
CA ILE A 395 -0.06 -3.17 -7.89
C ILE A 395 -1.43 -2.48 -7.84
N TYR A 396 -1.56 -1.40 -8.58
CA TYR A 396 -2.80 -0.64 -8.71
C TYR A 396 -3.73 -1.33 -9.72
N TYR A 397 -5.03 -1.41 -9.42
CA TYR A 397 -6.02 -2.14 -10.23
C TYR A 397 -5.92 -1.78 -11.72
N GLY A 398 -6.04 -2.78 -12.57
CA GLY A 398 -5.95 -2.63 -14.03
C GLY A 398 -4.53 -2.64 -14.60
N SER A 399 -3.48 -2.52 -13.77
CA SER A 399 -2.09 -2.56 -14.25
C SER A 399 -1.71 -3.92 -14.82
N GLU A 400 -2.42 -4.98 -14.45
CA GLU A 400 -2.31 -6.33 -15.05
C GLU A 400 -2.77 -6.40 -16.53
N THR A 401 -3.37 -5.30 -17.00
CA THR A 401 -3.78 -5.17 -18.42
C THR A 401 -3.18 -3.94 -19.10
N GLY A 402 -2.38 -3.13 -18.37
CA GLY A 402 -1.91 -1.83 -18.83
C GLY A 402 -3.04 -0.81 -18.98
N PHE A 403 -4.10 -0.94 -18.16
CA PHE A 403 -5.27 -0.07 -18.16
C PHE A 403 -4.89 1.40 -17.96
N MET A 404 -5.37 2.28 -18.83
CA MET A 404 -5.16 3.74 -18.76
C MET A 404 -3.69 4.17 -18.60
N ARG A 405 -2.74 3.41 -19.20
CA ARG A 405 -1.30 3.70 -19.12
C ARG A 405 -0.98 5.15 -19.47
N GLY A 406 -0.11 5.79 -18.70
CA GLY A 406 0.30 7.17 -18.87
C GLY A 406 -0.73 8.23 -18.48
N ARG A 407 -1.96 7.85 -18.10
CA ARG A 407 -3.03 8.79 -17.78
C ARG A 407 -2.91 9.32 -16.35
N ALA A 408 -3.00 10.66 -16.21
CA ALA A 408 -3.04 11.35 -14.93
C ALA A 408 -4.41 11.25 -14.25
N GLU A 409 -4.55 11.79 -13.04
CA GLU A 409 -5.75 11.68 -12.19
C GLU A 409 -7.04 12.00 -12.97
N HIS A 410 -7.18 13.18 -13.53
CA HIS A 410 -8.40 13.62 -14.22
C HIS A 410 -8.42 13.29 -15.73
N ALA A 411 -7.46 12.52 -16.20
CA ALA A 411 -7.36 12.07 -17.58
C ALA A 411 -7.57 10.55 -17.74
N GLY A 412 -8.14 9.88 -16.72
CA GLY A 412 -8.50 8.48 -16.76
C GLY A 412 -7.72 7.57 -15.80
N ASN A 413 -6.83 8.07 -14.95
CA ASN A 413 -6.14 7.24 -13.97
C ASN A 413 -7.14 6.49 -13.06
N ARG A 414 -8.19 7.18 -12.58
CA ARG A 414 -9.25 6.65 -11.73
C ARG A 414 -10.47 6.19 -12.52
N ASN A 415 -10.32 5.80 -13.78
CA ASN A 415 -11.43 5.35 -14.59
C ASN A 415 -12.02 4.03 -14.09
N TYR A 416 -13.30 3.78 -14.40
CA TYR A 416 -14.01 2.57 -13.99
C TYR A 416 -13.47 1.34 -14.71
N PHE A 417 -13.07 0.31 -13.97
CA PHE A 417 -12.54 -0.93 -14.53
C PHE A 417 -13.67 -1.84 -15.02
N GLY A 418 -14.54 -2.25 -14.12
CA GLY A 418 -15.78 -2.95 -14.41
C GLY A 418 -15.63 -4.42 -14.78
N GLU A 419 -16.75 -5.13 -14.71
CA GLU A 419 -16.91 -6.57 -14.94
C GLU A 419 -16.31 -7.06 -16.26
N GLU A 420 -16.51 -6.31 -17.33
CA GLU A 420 -16.04 -6.71 -18.66
C GLU A 420 -14.52 -6.77 -18.72
N ARG A 421 -13.82 -5.80 -18.13
CA ARG A 421 -12.35 -5.78 -18.11
C ARG A 421 -11.77 -6.86 -17.21
N VAL A 422 -12.39 -7.11 -16.05
CA VAL A 422 -12.01 -8.24 -15.19
C VAL A 422 -12.11 -9.56 -15.96
N ARG A 423 -13.23 -9.80 -16.63
CA ARG A 423 -13.45 -11.03 -17.42
C ARG A 423 -12.46 -11.18 -18.58
N ASN A 424 -12.07 -10.08 -19.22
CA ASN A 424 -11.17 -10.09 -20.38
C ASN A 424 -9.68 -9.97 -19.98
N ALA A 425 -9.35 -9.64 -18.75
CA ALA A 425 -7.97 -9.45 -18.28
C ALA A 425 -7.04 -10.63 -18.58
N PRO A 426 -7.46 -11.93 -18.49
CA PRO A 426 -6.61 -13.05 -18.84
C PRO A 426 -6.13 -13.09 -20.30
N GLN A 427 -6.74 -12.28 -21.18
CA GLN A 427 -6.32 -12.17 -22.59
C GLN A 427 -5.18 -11.15 -22.77
N SER A 428 -4.89 -10.34 -21.74
CA SER A 428 -3.77 -9.39 -21.77
C SER A 428 -2.42 -10.12 -21.74
N PRO A 429 -1.45 -9.71 -22.57
CA PRO A 429 -0.10 -10.29 -22.53
C PRO A 429 0.63 -10.03 -21.21
N ILE A 430 0.17 -9.06 -20.39
CA ILE A 430 0.74 -8.71 -19.08
C ILE A 430 0.25 -9.67 -17.99
N PHE A 431 -1.01 -10.13 -18.08
CA PHE A 431 -1.69 -10.87 -17.02
C PHE A 431 -0.99 -12.17 -16.61
N GLY A 432 -0.74 -13.05 -17.58
CA GLY A 432 -0.12 -14.35 -17.32
C GLY A 432 1.29 -14.26 -16.70
N PRO A 433 2.20 -13.43 -17.24
CA PRO A 433 3.48 -13.15 -16.60
C PRO A 433 3.37 -12.62 -15.17
N LEU A 434 2.47 -11.66 -14.89
CA LEU A 434 2.23 -11.17 -13.53
C LEU A 434 1.76 -12.29 -12.61
N GLN A 435 0.73 -13.03 -12.99
CA GLN A 435 0.21 -14.16 -12.22
C GLN A 435 1.32 -15.16 -11.86
N ARG A 436 2.18 -15.49 -12.82
CA ARG A 436 3.26 -16.44 -12.63
C ARG A 436 4.30 -15.94 -11.62
N ILE A 437 4.75 -14.69 -11.73
CA ILE A 437 5.78 -14.16 -10.82
C ILE A 437 5.22 -13.86 -9.42
N ALA A 438 3.98 -13.40 -9.32
CA ALA A 438 3.32 -13.16 -8.05
C ALA A 438 3.07 -14.47 -7.30
N THR A 439 2.60 -15.52 -8.00
CA THR A 439 2.44 -16.86 -7.43
C THR A 439 3.78 -17.45 -6.97
N LEU A 440 4.84 -17.24 -7.74
CA LEU A 440 6.18 -17.66 -7.31
C LEU A 440 6.60 -16.98 -6.02
N ARG A 441 6.48 -15.64 -5.92
CA ARG A 441 6.81 -14.90 -4.69
C ARG A 441 6.01 -15.42 -3.50
N ARG A 442 4.69 -15.63 -3.66
CA ARG A 442 3.81 -16.11 -2.59
C ARG A 442 4.26 -17.44 -1.99
N ASN A 443 4.95 -18.27 -2.76
CA ASN A 443 5.43 -19.59 -2.34
C ASN A 443 6.94 -19.63 -2.03
N THR A 444 7.61 -18.47 -1.97
CA THR A 444 9.07 -18.39 -1.88
C THR A 444 9.49 -17.45 -0.74
N PRO A 445 9.73 -17.95 0.49
CA PRO A 445 10.13 -17.14 1.65
C PRO A 445 11.32 -16.21 1.36
N ALA A 446 12.29 -16.66 0.57
CA ALA A 446 13.44 -15.84 0.19
C ALA A 446 13.04 -14.60 -0.60
N LEU A 447 12.08 -14.71 -1.55
CA LEU A 447 11.57 -13.55 -2.31
C LEU A 447 10.69 -12.64 -1.47
N GLN A 448 9.99 -13.19 -0.49
CA GLN A 448 9.11 -12.43 0.41
C GLN A 448 9.92 -11.56 1.38
N ARG A 449 10.75 -12.19 2.20
CA ARG A 449 11.35 -11.60 3.39
C ARG A 449 12.88 -11.63 3.42
N GLY A 450 13.52 -12.26 2.43
CA GLY A 450 14.97 -12.46 2.43
C GLY A 450 15.78 -11.18 2.23
N VAL A 451 17.01 -11.17 2.75
CA VAL A 451 18.02 -10.15 2.46
C VAL A 451 18.39 -10.18 0.98
N GLN A 452 18.50 -9.03 0.34
CA GLN A 452 18.97 -8.92 -1.05
C GLN A 452 20.47 -8.64 -1.10
N VAL A 453 21.17 -9.36 -1.99
CA VAL A 453 22.61 -9.17 -2.27
C VAL A 453 22.80 -9.00 -3.78
N ASP A 454 23.10 -7.79 -4.22
CA ASP A 454 23.29 -7.51 -5.63
C ASP A 454 24.58 -8.10 -6.15
N LEU A 455 24.49 -8.84 -7.26
CA LEU A 455 25.61 -9.43 -7.97
C LEU A 455 25.97 -8.58 -9.20
N GLN A 456 24.96 -8.18 -9.96
CA GLN A 456 25.07 -7.34 -11.14
C GLN A 456 23.76 -6.54 -11.32
N LEU A 457 23.86 -5.23 -11.48
CA LEU A 457 22.79 -4.36 -11.98
C LEU A 457 23.42 -3.50 -13.06
N ARG A 458 23.17 -3.81 -14.34
CA ARG A 458 23.83 -3.12 -15.46
C ARG A 458 23.03 -3.23 -16.76
N GLY A 459 22.73 -2.09 -17.36
CA GLY A 459 22.01 -2.02 -18.63
C GLY A 459 20.68 -2.79 -18.54
N ASN A 460 20.48 -3.74 -19.42
CA ASN A 460 19.27 -4.55 -19.47
C ASN A 460 19.31 -5.84 -18.61
N GLN A 461 20.36 -6.04 -17.84
CA GLN A 461 20.58 -7.28 -17.09
C GLN A 461 20.70 -7.00 -15.59
N ALA A 462 20.02 -7.82 -14.78
CA ALA A 462 20.18 -7.83 -13.35
C ALA A 462 20.39 -9.26 -12.82
N ALA A 463 21.23 -9.38 -11.79
CA ALA A 463 21.44 -10.61 -11.04
C ALA A 463 21.59 -10.27 -9.56
N PHE A 464 20.84 -10.93 -8.69
CA PHE A 464 20.94 -10.77 -7.24
C PHE A 464 20.51 -12.03 -6.50
N LEU A 465 20.96 -12.16 -5.26
CA LEU A 465 20.49 -13.19 -4.33
C LEU A 465 19.42 -12.60 -3.40
N ARG A 466 18.47 -13.44 -3.03
CA ARG A 466 17.56 -13.21 -1.89
C ARG A 466 17.78 -14.36 -0.91
N VAL A 467 18.12 -14.05 0.33
CA VAL A 467 18.46 -15.07 1.34
C VAL A 467 17.56 -14.88 2.55
N TYR A 468 16.80 -15.90 2.87
CA TYR A 468 15.98 -15.98 4.08
C TYR A 468 16.45 -17.14 4.95
N GLN A 469 16.64 -16.86 6.24
CA GLN A 469 16.92 -17.87 7.25
C GLN A 469 16.27 -17.44 8.56
N HIS A 470 15.33 -18.22 9.05
CA HIS A 470 14.69 -18.02 10.35
C HIS A 470 13.86 -19.23 10.75
N ALA A 471 13.86 -19.58 12.05
CA ALA A 471 13.00 -20.60 12.67
C ALA A 471 12.97 -21.94 11.91
N GLY A 472 14.14 -22.44 11.49
CA GLY A 472 14.27 -23.71 10.77
C GLY A 472 14.02 -23.63 9.26
N THR A 473 13.56 -22.49 8.74
CA THR A 473 13.46 -22.25 7.30
C THR A 473 14.73 -21.60 6.79
N THR A 474 15.37 -22.20 5.79
CA THR A 474 16.49 -21.61 5.06
C THR A 474 16.22 -21.71 3.57
N GLN A 475 16.32 -20.60 2.87
CA GLN A 475 16.16 -20.57 1.42
C GLN A 475 16.97 -19.44 0.80
N THR A 476 17.70 -19.75 -0.27
CA THR A 476 18.38 -18.79 -1.14
C THR A 476 17.73 -18.82 -2.51
N ALA A 477 17.35 -17.68 -3.03
CA ALA A 477 16.91 -17.50 -4.40
C ALA A 477 17.97 -16.72 -5.18
N LEU A 478 18.44 -17.25 -6.30
CA LEU A 478 19.20 -16.52 -7.32
C LEU A 478 18.21 -16.02 -8.37
N VAL A 479 18.12 -14.71 -8.53
CA VAL A 479 17.25 -14.03 -9.49
C VAL A 479 18.08 -13.46 -10.62
N LEU A 480 17.70 -13.77 -11.86
CA LEU A 480 18.29 -13.23 -13.08
C LEU A 480 17.19 -12.57 -13.92
N LEU A 481 17.38 -11.32 -14.28
CA LEU A 481 16.40 -10.51 -15.05
C LEU A 481 17.04 -10.00 -16.34
N ASN A 482 16.28 -10.04 -17.42
CA ASN A 482 16.64 -9.46 -18.71
C ASN A 482 15.47 -8.64 -19.24
N LYS A 483 15.61 -7.30 -19.32
CA LYS A 483 14.62 -6.40 -19.93
C LYS A 483 14.95 -6.02 -21.38
N GLY A 484 15.90 -6.72 -22.00
CA GLY A 484 16.25 -6.54 -23.41
C GLY A 484 15.33 -7.30 -24.35
N ASP A 485 15.27 -6.84 -25.61
CA ASP A 485 14.43 -7.41 -26.67
C ASP A 485 14.98 -8.75 -27.26
N ALA A 486 16.14 -9.20 -26.77
CA ALA A 486 16.75 -10.49 -27.13
C ALA A 486 17.13 -11.28 -25.89
N ALA A 487 17.16 -12.62 -26.02
CA ALA A 487 17.69 -13.47 -24.97
C ALA A 487 19.16 -13.11 -24.66
N ALA A 488 19.54 -13.17 -23.39
CA ALA A 488 20.87 -12.80 -22.95
C ALA A 488 21.46 -13.83 -21.97
N ASP A 489 22.76 -14.09 -22.11
CA ASP A 489 23.50 -14.92 -21.17
C ASP A 489 23.95 -14.07 -19.99
N ILE A 490 23.53 -14.43 -18.79
CA ILE A 490 23.90 -13.76 -17.55
C ILE A 490 24.82 -14.68 -16.76
N ALA A 491 26.08 -14.22 -16.54
CA ALA A 491 27.09 -14.97 -15.82
C ALA A 491 27.14 -14.55 -14.33
N VAL A 492 27.09 -15.52 -13.44
CA VAL A 492 27.32 -15.35 -12.00
C VAL A 492 28.58 -16.08 -11.60
N SER A 493 29.55 -15.38 -11.01
CA SER A 493 30.87 -15.94 -10.67
C SER A 493 31.33 -15.63 -9.25
N ARG A 494 30.47 -15.00 -8.42
CA ARG A 494 30.79 -14.64 -7.04
C ARG A 494 29.59 -14.87 -6.14
N LEU A 495 29.84 -15.18 -4.88
CA LEU A 495 28.83 -15.35 -3.83
C LEU A 495 27.78 -16.44 -4.16
N LEU A 496 28.10 -17.31 -5.10
CA LEU A 496 27.25 -18.41 -5.52
C LEU A 496 27.68 -19.69 -4.81
N GLN A 497 26.82 -20.20 -3.95
CA GLN A 497 27.09 -21.40 -3.17
C GLN A 497 27.02 -22.64 -4.07
N PRO A 498 28.10 -23.49 -4.10
CA PRO A 498 28.03 -24.77 -4.78
C PRO A 498 26.96 -25.69 -4.21
N GLY A 499 26.41 -26.55 -5.05
CA GLY A 499 25.44 -27.55 -4.61
C GLY A 499 24.25 -27.69 -5.57
N SER A 500 23.21 -28.37 -5.09
CA SER A 500 21.97 -28.57 -5.85
C SER A 500 21.06 -27.36 -5.74
N TRP A 501 20.65 -26.85 -6.89
CA TRP A 501 19.66 -25.78 -7.04
C TRP A 501 18.50 -26.29 -7.88
N ARG A 502 17.33 -25.68 -7.73
CA ARG A 502 16.11 -26.02 -8.46
C ARG A 502 15.59 -24.79 -9.20
N ASP A 503 15.33 -24.93 -10.51
CA ASP A 503 14.62 -23.88 -11.23
C ASP A 503 13.20 -23.75 -10.66
N ALA A 504 12.83 -22.53 -10.28
CA ALA A 504 11.59 -22.27 -9.57
C ALA A 504 10.32 -22.41 -10.45
N PHE A 505 10.47 -22.36 -11.78
CA PHE A 505 9.36 -22.46 -12.71
C PHE A 505 9.21 -23.89 -13.27
N SER A 506 10.31 -24.54 -13.64
CA SER A 506 10.28 -25.89 -14.22
C SER A 506 10.40 -27.01 -13.17
N GLY A 507 10.94 -26.71 -11.99
CA GLY A 507 11.28 -27.70 -10.98
C GLY A 507 12.55 -28.51 -11.27
N GLU A 508 13.22 -28.24 -12.39
CA GLU A 508 14.45 -28.94 -12.79
C GLU A 508 15.58 -28.72 -11.78
N GLN A 509 16.26 -29.81 -11.42
CA GLN A 509 17.44 -29.80 -10.54
C GLN A 509 18.70 -29.50 -11.35
N VAL A 510 19.52 -28.61 -10.83
CA VAL A 510 20.78 -28.17 -11.46
C VAL A 510 21.89 -28.19 -10.44
N GLN A 511 23.06 -28.70 -10.85
CA GLN A 511 24.27 -28.66 -10.01
C GLN A 511 25.10 -27.41 -10.33
N VAL A 512 25.42 -26.65 -9.30
CA VAL A 512 26.18 -25.40 -9.39
C VAL A 512 27.56 -25.61 -8.77
N GLU A 513 28.62 -25.27 -9.51
CA GLU A 513 30.03 -25.45 -9.11
C GLU A 513 30.74 -24.09 -8.90
N GLY A 514 30.03 -23.06 -8.37
CA GLY A 514 30.62 -21.77 -8.00
C GLY A 514 30.63 -20.71 -9.10
N ARG A 515 30.65 -21.08 -10.39
CA ARG A 515 30.43 -20.17 -11.53
C ARG A 515 29.36 -20.74 -12.42
N TRP A 516 28.43 -19.89 -12.83
CA TRP A 516 27.36 -20.32 -13.66
C TRP A 516 26.94 -19.26 -14.68
N MET A 517 26.49 -19.70 -15.84
CA MET A 517 25.95 -18.84 -16.89
C MET A 517 24.62 -19.43 -17.34
N LEU A 518 23.60 -18.59 -17.35
CA LEU A 518 22.25 -18.95 -17.75
C LEU A 518 21.73 -18.00 -18.80
N GLN A 519 21.08 -18.57 -19.80
CA GLN A 519 20.31 -17.80 -20.75
C GLN A 519 18.99 -17.37 -20.11
N VAL A 520 18.72 -16.06 -20.17
CA VAL A 520 17.46 -15.44 -19.73
C VAL A 520 16.72 -14.94 -20.97
N PRO A 521 15.48 -15.34 -21.21
CA PRO A 521 14.70 -14.88 -22.36
C PRO A 521 14.58 -13.34 -22.41
N ALA A 522 14.25 -12.81 -23.59
CA ALA A 522 13.84 -11.43 -23.73
C ALA A 522 12.66 -11.14 -22.78
N HIS A 523 12.71 -9.99 -22.07
CA HIS A 523 11.71 -9.57 -21.07
C HIS A 523 11.40 -10.66 -20.04
N GLY A 524 12.44 -11.41 -19.65
CA GLY A 524 12.31 -12.65 -18.88
C GLY A 524 12.96 -12.60 -17.51
N VAL A 525 12.59 -13.59 -16.71
CA VAL A 525 13.15 -13.85 -15.39
C VAL A 525 13.49 -15.33 -15.25
N ARG A 526 14.63 -15.63 -14.62
CA ARG A 526 14.97 -16.96 -14.12
C ARG A 526 15.17 -16.87 -12.62
N VAL A 527 14.60 -17.80 -11.90
CA VAL A 527 14.77 -17.90 -10.43
C VAL A 527 15.18 -19.32 -10.09
N LEU A 528 16.28 -19.43 -9.37
CA LEU A 528 16.80 -20.70 -8.90
C LEU A 528 16.81 -20.70 -7.37
N LEU A 529 16.34 -21.78 -6.79
CA LEU A 529 16.18 -21.93 -5.35
C LEU A 529 17.13 -23.00 -4.80
N SER A 530 17.74 -22.68 -3.66
CA SER A 530 18.46 -23.64 -2.84
C SER A 530 17.94 -23.55 -1.40
N ASP A 531 17.55 -24.68 -0.83
CA ASP A 531 17.09 -24.78 0.56
C ASP A 531 18.24 -25.20 1.52
N ALA A 532 19.47 -25.27 0.99
CA ALA A 532 20.66 -25.56 1.79
C ALA A 532 21.08 -24.35 2.63
N PRO A 533 21.63 -24.58 3.85
CA PRO A 533 22.22 -23.52 4.67
C PRO A 533 23.31 -22.76 3.91
N VAL A 534 23.46 -21.46 4.18
CA VAL A 534 24.53 -20.65 3.59
C VAL A 534 25.86 -21.08 4.17
N THR A 535 26.74 -21.64 3.34
CA THR A 535 28.09 -22.12 3.73
C THR A 535 29.23 -21.27 3.12
N ASP A 536 28.94 -20.54 2.01
CA ASP A 536 29.93 -19.65 1.40
C ASP A 536 30.31 -18.52 2.38
N ALA A 537 31.59 -18.46 2.74
CA ALA A 537 32.09 -17.53 3.75
C ALA A 537 31.97 -16.05 3.31
N ALA A 538 32.13 -15.77 2.01
CA ALA A 538 32.04 -14.41 1.49
C ALA A 538 30.57 -13.91 1.47
N LEU A 539 29.64 -14.78 1.09
CA LEU A 539 28.20 -14.50 1.17
C LEU A 539 27.78 -14.28 2.61
N ARG A 540 28.15 -15.17 3.53
CA ARG A 540 27.85 -15.06 4.96
C ARG A 540 28.34 -13.73 5.52
N LYS A 541 29.61 -13.37 5.26
CA LYS A 541 30.16 -12.08 5.68
C LYS A 541 29.36 -10.88 5.19
N GLN A 542 28.85 -10.95 3.97
CA GLN A 542 28.03 -9.87 3.41
C GLN A 542 26.63 -9.81 4.06
N LEU A 543 26.00 -10.94 4.28
CA LEU A 543 24.71 -11.03 4.97
C LEU A 543 24.83 -10.52 6.42
N ASP A 544 25.84 -10.97 7.16
CA ASP A 544 26.10 -10.54 8.54
C ASP A 544 26.29 -9.02 8.61
N ALA A 545 27.03 -8.45 7.64
CA ALA A 545 27.24 -7.01 7.57
C ALA A 545 25.94 -6.24 7.28
N GLN A 546 25.03 -6.78 6.45
CA GLN A 546 23.74 -6.16 6.18
C GLN A 546 22.80 -6.24 7.40
N MET A 547 22.79 -7.38 8.10
CA MET A 547 22.01 -7.53 9.33
C MET A 547 22.54 -6.65 10.45
N ALA A 548 23.86 -6.47 10.56
CA ALA A 548 24.47 -5.54 11.51
C ALA A 548 24.09 -4.08 11.19
N ASP A 549 24.13 -3.67 9.90
CA ASP A 549 23.65 -2.35 9.47
C ASP A 549 22.16 -2.14 9.83
N GLN A 550 21.33 -3.19 9.71
CA GLN A 550 19.91 -3.15 10.07
C GLN A 550 19.74 -2.96 11.60
N ALA A 551 20.44 -3.76 12.41
CA ALA A 551 20.39 -3.64 13.87
C ALA A 551 20.87 -2.26 14.36
N GLU A 552 21.88 -1.68 13.69
CA GLU A 552 22.35 -0.31 13.99
C GLU A 552 21.29 0.75 13.66
N ARG A 553 20.54 0.59 12.54
CA ARG A 553 19.42 1.49 12.20
C ARG A 553 18.33 1.41 13.26
N ASP A 554 17.92 0.21 13.65
CA ASP A 554 16.90 0.00 14.69
C ASP A 554 17.33 0.64 16.03
N ALA A 555 18.59 0.50 16.42
CA ALA A 555 19.13 1.09 17.64
C ALA A 555 19.15 2.64 17.61
N ARG A 556 19.47 3.24 16.46
CA ARG A 556 19.48 4.71 16.30
C ARG A 556 18.09 5.32 16.27
N ASN A 557 17.08 4.55 15.89
CA ASN A 557 15.72 5.03 15.63
C ASN A 557 14.75 4.71 16.77
N LYS A 558 15.23 4.09 17.84
CA LYS A 558 14.52 3.93 19.12
C LYS A 558 14.68 5.19 19.97
#